data_c820e1306f71e95c5d68d497b0c4806a
#
_entry.id   c820e1306f71e95c5d68d497b0c4806a
#
_cell.length_a   1.000
_cell.length_b   1.000
_cell.length_c   1.000
_cell.angle_alpha   90.00
_cell.angle_beta   90.00
_cell.angle_gamma   90.00
#
_symmetry.space_group_name_H-M   'P 1'
#
loop_
_entity.id
_entity.type
_entity.pdbx_description
1 polymer ?
#
loop_
_entity_poly.entity_id
_entity_poly.type
_entity_poly.pdbx_seq_one_letter_code
_entity_poly.pdbx_strand_id
1 'polypeptide(L)'
;ISCKGKGRFISDMPYYLKLNHNILDLSGKWYYKIGLNLKDKKPESVFFPSLPAGLYHTMIWPLRYYTVSSVLFYQGESNTSKAEYYGELFKEMIRLWRQTFIQDRLPFVYVQLPNYMDPLLDNANEVELFSSKWKMLQDIQKQVLEEIDDVAMISTTDIGQDNELHPQNKKDVGKRLAVAFSKLVLVDKGEE
;
A
#
# COMPACT_ATOMS: atom_id res chain seq x y z
N ILE A 1 -9.55 -7.72 -15.30
CA ILE A 1 -9.21 -8.65 -14.21
C ILE A 1 -8.02 -9.47 -14.68
N SER A 2 -6.89 -9.34 -14.02
CA SER A 2 -5.68 -10.14 -14.28
C SER A 2 -5.58 -11.22 -13.20
N CYS A 3 -5.61 -12.49 -13.60
CA CYS A 3 -5.37 -13.60 -12.67
C CYS A 3 -3.97 -14.17 -12.92
N LYS A 4 -3.14 -14.20 -11.87
CA LYS A 4 -1.88 -14.94 -11.87
C LYS A 4 -2.14 -16.32 -11.25
N GLY A 5 -1.87 -17.37 -12.02
CA GLY A 5 -1.99 -18.75 -11.53
C GLY A 5 -2.73 -19.67 -12.50
N LYS A 6 -2.77 -20.95 -12.15
CA LYS A 6 -3.54 -21.96 -12.88
C LYS A 6 -4.95 -22.01 -12.30
N GLY A 7 -5.81 -21.10 -12.74
CA GLY A 7 -7.25 -21.18 -12.45
C GLY A 7 -8.00 -21.93 -13.54
N ARG A 8 -9.07 -22.60 -13.17
CA ARG A 8 -10.04 -23.19 -14.12
C ARG A 8 -11.45 -22.97 -13.60
N PHE A 9 -12.39 -22.85 -14.53
CA PHE A 9 -13.80 -22.94 -14.20
C PHE A 9 -14.15 -24.38 -13.86
N ILE A 10 -14.93 -24.58 -12.81
CA ILE A 10 -15.39 -25.89 -12.35
C ILE A 10 -16.84 -26.02 -12.79
N SER A 11 -17.18 -27.06 -13.56
CA SER A 11 -18.49 -27.21 -14.20
C SER A 11 -19.67 -27.22 -13.20
N ASP A 12 -19.42 -27.70 -11.99
CA ASP A 12 -20.47 -27.92 -10.99
C ASP A 12 -20.64 -26.75 -10.01
N MET A 13 -19.94 -25.63 -10.27
CA MET A 13 -20.04 -24.44 -9.43
C MET A 13 -20.94 -23.40 -10.09
N PRO A 14 -21.87 -22.78 -9.33
CA PRO A 14 -22.67 -21.68 -9.87
C PRO A 14 -21.83 -20.42 -10.06
N TYR A 15 -21.93 -19.81 -11.22
CA TYR A 15 -21.28 -18.52 -11.54
C TYR A 15 -22.34 -17.45 -11.67
N TYR A 16 -22.37 -16.48 -10.77
CA TYR A 16 -23.37 -15.42 -10.80
C TYR A 16 -22.83 -14.09 -10.26
N LEU A 17 -23.44 -13.01 -10.68
CA LEU A 17 -23.31 -11.70 -10.07
C LEU A 17 -24.54 -11.39 -9.23
N LYS A 18 -24.33 -11.00 -7.98
CA LYS A 18 -25.40 -10.53 -7.10
C LYS A 18 -25.32 -9.02 -6.99
N LEU A 19 -26.37 -8.33 -7.46
CA LEU A 19 -26.52 -6.89 -7.41
C LEU A 19 -27.78 -6.58 -6.60
N ASN A 20 -27.62 -6.19 -5.36
CA ASN A 20 -28.73 -6.01 -4.42
C ASN A 20 -29.59 -7.28 -4.29
N HIS A 21 -30.85 -7.24 -4.75
CA HIS A 21 -31.77 -8.38 -4.75
C HIS A 21 -31.78 -9.18 -6.05
N ASN A 22 -31.06 -8.73 -7.06
CA ASN A 22 -31.02 -9.38 -8.36
C ASN A 22 -29.81 -10.32 -8.47
N ILE A 23 -30.05 -11.49 -9.00
CA ILE A 23 -28.99 -12.47 -9.34
C ILE A 23 -28.94 -12.58 -10.86
N LEU A 24 -27.76 -12.29 -11.42
CA LEU A 24 -27.47 -12.51 -12.84
C LEU A 24 -26.65 -13.79 -12.97
N ASP A 25 -27.23 -14.81 -13.57
CA ASP A 25 -26.53 -16.05 -13.89
C ASP A 25 -25.48 -15.78 -14.98
N LEU A 26 -24.25 -16.20 -14.73
CA LEU A 26 -23.12 -16.07 -15.64
C LEU A 26 -22.76 -17.39 -16.31
N SER A 27 -23.54 -18.43 -16.11
CA SER A 27 -23.35 -19.68 -16.85
C SER A 27 -23.76 -19.55 -18.33
N GLY A 28 -23.23 -20.39 -19.19
CA GLY A 28 -23.61 -20.44 -20.62
C GLY A 28 -22.54 -19.90 -21.56
N LYS A 29 -22.97 -19.40 -22.72
CA LYS A 29 -22.06 -18.94 -23.78
C LYS A 29 -21.58 -17.52 -23.54
N TRP A 30 -20.28 -17.35 -23.61
CA TRP A 30 -19.61 -16.04 -23.51
C TRP A 30 -19.02 -15.65 -24.84
N TYR A 31 -19.12 -14.36 -25.18
CA TYR A 31 -18.43 -13.79 -26.30
C TYR A 31 -17.13 -13.16 -25.84
N TYR A 32 -16.05 -13.35 -26.57
CA TYR A 32 -14.79 -12.69 -26.32
C TYR A 32 -14.27 -12.02 -27.60
N LYS A 33 -13.49 -10.96 -27.39
CA LYS A 33 -12.79 -10.29 -28.49
C LYS A 33 -11.31 -10.26 -28.13
N ILE A 34 -10.49 -10.69 -29.09
CA ILE A 34 -9.03 -10.57 -28.91
C ILE A 34 -8.65 -9.10 -29.01
N GLY A 35 -8.17 -8.50 -27.92
CA GLY A 35 -7.72 -7.11 -27.89
C GLY A 35 -6.35 -6.94 -28.53
N LEU A 36 -5.44 -7.88 -28.25
CA LEU A 36 -4.09 -7.89 -28.79
C LEU A 36 -3.66 -9.34 -29.05
N ASN A 37 -3.13 -9.60 -30.24
CA ASN A 37 -2.51 -10.88 -30.60
C ASN A 37 -1.02 -10.63 -30.88
N LEU A 38 -0.16 -11.06 -29.99
CA LEU A 38 1.29 -11.01 -30.16
C LEU A 38 1.71 -12.25 -30.95
N LYS A 39 1.91 -12.10 -32.26
CA LYS A 39 2.35 -13.18 -33.14
C LYS A 39 3.79 -13.60 -32.93
N ASP A 40 4.62 -12.71 -32.42
CA ASP A 40 6.05 -12.91 -32.20
C ASP A 40 6.40 -12.76 -30.72
N LYS A 41 7.55 -13.29 -30.32
CA LYS A 41 8.14 -13.38 -28.97
C LYS A 41 7.36 -12.63 -27.88
N LYS A 42 6.87 -13.36 -26.87
CA LYS A 42 6.43 -12.71 -25.64
C LYS A 42 7.47 -11.67 -25.25
N PRO A 43 7.10 -10.38 -25.12
CA PRO A 43 8.02 -9.43 -24.55
C PRO A 43 8.49 -9.99 -23.20
N GLU A 44 9.77 -9.82 -22.90
CA GLU A 44 10.29 -10.21 -21.59
C GLU A 44 9.38 -9.61 -20.52
N SER A 45 9.05 -10.39 -19.49
CA SER A 45 8.19 -9.92 -18.43
C SER A 45 8.96 -8.84 -17.67
N VAL A 46 8.63 -7.60 -17.94
CA VAL A 46 9.16 -6.46 -17.19
C VAL A 46 8.35 -6.31 -15.91
N PHE A 47 9.01 -6.42 -14.77
CA PHE A 47 8.39 -6.12 -13.48
C PHE A 47 8.46 -4.61 -13.24
N PHE A 48 7.44 -3.88 -13.67
CA PHE A 48 7.37 -2.42 -13.59
C PHE A 48 7.72 -1.81 -12.23
N PRO A 49 7.33 -2.39 -11.08
CA PRO A 49 7.72 -1.87 -9.78
C PRO A 49 9.23 -1.77 -9.55
N SER A 50 10.03 -2.54 -10.29
CA SER A 50 11.50 -2.51 -10.19
C SER A 50 12.15 -1.53 -11.16
N LEU A 51 11.37 -0.89 -12.04
CA LEU A 51 11.91 0.14 -12.93
C LEU A 51 12.06 1.48 -12.17
N PRO A 52 13.17 2.21 -12.37
CA PRO A 52 13.35 3.54 -11.80
C PRO A 52 12.16 4.44 -12.14
N ALA A 53 11.53 5.01 -11.12
CA ALA A 53 10.35 5.88 -11.22
C ALA A 53 9.15 5.28 -11.98
N GLY A 54 9.12 3.97 -12.29
CA GLY A 54 8.08 3.32 -13.07
C GLY A 54 6.69 3.51 -12.46
N LEU A 55 6.53 3.24 -11.16
CA LEU A 55 5.26 3.43 -10.45
C LEU A 55 4.86 4.91 -10.37
N TYR A 56 5.80 5.81 -10.18
CA TYR A 56 5.52 7.23 -10.15
C TYR A 56 4.93 7.72 -11.48
N HIS A 57 5.60 7.42 -12.59
CA HIS A 57 5.16 7.87 -13.92
C HIS A 57 3.84 7.25 -14.37
N THR A 58 3.56 6.01 -13.95
CA THR A 58 2.36 5.29 -14.40
C THR A 58 1.16 5.43 -13.47
N MET A 59 1.37 5.71 -12.18
CA MET A 59 0.30 5.69 -11.18
C MET A 59 0.10 7.04 -10.48
N ILE A 60 1.16 7.80 -10.21
CA ILE A 60 1.06 9.07 -9.48
C ILE A 60 0.98 10.25 -10.44
N TRP A 61 1.92 10.36 -11.36
CA TRP A 61 1.98 11.47 -12.32
C TRP A 61 0.69 11.71 -13.13
N PRO A 62 -0.05 10.69 -13.59
CA PRO A 62 -1.33 10.91 -14.26
C PRO A 62 -2.39 11.58 -13.38
N LEU A 63 -2.28 11.45 -12.06
CA LEU A 63 -3.24 12.00 -11.09
C LEU A 63 -2.94 13.46 -10.70
N ARG A 64 -1.85 14.07 -11.18
CA ARG A 64 -1.37 15.40 -10.76
C ARG A 64 -2.39 16.54 -10.91
N TYR A 65 -3.40 16.37 -11.75
CA TYR A 65 -4.46 17.37 -11.96
C TYR A 65 -5.69 17.15 -11.08
N TYR A 66 -5.70 16.07 -10.28
CA TYR A 66 -6.78 15.85 -9.32
C TYR A 66 -6.49 16.64 -8.04
N THR A 67 -7.53 17.26 -7.49
CA THR A 67 -7.46 17.81 -6.14
C THR A 67 -7.55 16.68 -5.13
N VAL A 68 -6.52 16.54 -4.30
CA VAL A 68 -6.47 15.57 -3.21
C VAL A 68 -6.47 16.30 -1.87
N SER A 69 -7.19 15.78 -0.88
CA SER A 69 -7.28 16.40 0.45
C SER A 69 -6.19 15.89 1.40
N SER A 70 -5.69 14.70 1.18
CA SER A 70 -4.61 14.08 1.96
C SER A 70 -4.11 12.83 1.29
N VAL A 71 -2.98 12.34 1.77
CA VAL A 71 -2.47 11.01 1.44
C VAL A 71 -2.58 10.13 2.67
N LEU A 72 -3.21 8.96 2.54
CA LEU A 72 -3.20 7.90 3.55
C LEU A 72 -2.25 6.82 3.06
N PHE A 73 -1.16 6.60 3.79
CA PHE A 73 -0.04 5.78 3.33
C PHE A 73 0.21 4.61 4.27
N TYR A 74 0.17 3.38 3.75
CA TYR A 74 0.45 2.16 4.50
C TYR A 74 1.38 1.27 3.69
N GLN A 75 2.67 1.36 3.96
CA GLN A 75 3.71 0.62 3.25
C GLN A 75 5.01 0.66 4.07
N GLY A 76 5.91 -0.28 3.83
CA GLY A 76 7.26 -0.30 4.40
C GLY A 76 7.85 -1.71 4.45
N GLU A 77 7.03 -2.74 4.39
CA GLU A 77 7.39 -4.14 4.62
C GLU A 77 8.55 -4.60 3.73
N SER A 78 8.47 -4.31 2.44
CA SER A 78 9.52 -4.68 1.48
C SER A 78 10.82 -3.87 1.63
N ASN A 79 10.82 -2.81 2.41
CA ASN A 79 12.00 -1.98 2.67
C ASN A 79 12.84 -2.48 3.85
N THR A 80 12.34 -3.47 4.60
CA THR A 80 12.99 -4.00 5.81
C THR A 80 14.43 -4.45 5.55
N SER A 81 14.71 -5.07 4.39
CA SER A 81 16.06 -5.50 4.04
C SER A 81 17.08 -4.34 3.92
N LYS A 82 16.58 -3.12 3.66
CA LYS A 82 17.35 -1.87 3.50
C LYS A 82 16.73 -0.75 4.34
N ALA A 83 16.38 -1.04 5.59
CA ALA A 83 15.66 -0.13 6.47
C ALA A 83 16.38 1.21 6.66
N GLU A 84 17.72 1.21 6.64
CA GLU A 84 18.58 2.38 6.79
C GLU A 84 18.32 3.49 5.76
N TYR A 85 17.81 3.16 4.58
CA TYR A 85 17.48 4.14 3.53
C TYR A 85 16.02 4.59 3.56
N TYR A 86 15.17 3.92 4.34
CA TYR A 86 13.72 4.15 4.29
C TYR A 86 13.34 5.58 4.65
N GLY A 87 13.94 6.15 5.70
CA GLY A 87 13.59 7.48 6.18
C GLY A 87 13.79 8.56 5.12
N GLU A 88 14.95 8.58 4.48
CA GLU A 88 15.25 9.55 3.42
C GLU A 88 14.33 9.36 2.21
N LEU A 89 14.14 8.12 1.77
CA LEU A 89 13.27 7.81 0.63
C LEU A 89 11.82 8.20 0.92
N PHE A 90 11.33 7.98 2.13
CA PHE A 90 9.97 8.32 2.52
C PHE A 90 9.77 9.84 2.59
N LYS A 91 10.70 10.58 3.17
CA LYS A 91 10.67 12.05 3.20
C LYS A 91 10.70 12.64 1.79
N GLU A 92 11.58 12.13 0.92
CA GLU A 92 11.64 12.59 -0.47
C GLU A 92 10.37 12.25 -1.26
N MET A 93 9.76 11.09 -1.00
CA MET A 93 8.47 10.75 -1.60
C MET A 93 7.38 11.74 -1.18
N ILE A 94 7.29 12.09 0.11
CA ILE A 94 6.33 13.10 0.60
C ILE A 94 6.55 14.44 -0.11
N ARG A 95 7.78 14.92 -0.19
CA ARG A 95 8.13 16.18 -0.87
C ARG A 95 7.75 16.14 -2.36
N LEU A 96 8.11 15.05 -3.04
CA LEU A 96 7.80 14.87 -4.46
C LEU A 96 6.28 14.85 -4.71
N TRP A 97 5.50 14.19 -3.88
CA TRP A 97 4.05 14.16 -4.07
C TRP A 97 3.42 15.51 -3.79
N ARG A 98 3.88 16.26 -2.79
CA ARG A 98 3.47 17.64 -2.56
C ARG A 98 3.71 18.53 -3.79
N GLN A 99 4.87 18.44 -4.38
CA GLN A 99 5.20 19.14 -5.64
C GLN A 99 4.31 18.68 -6.80
N THR A 100 4.10 17.36 -6.92
CA THR A 100 3.29 16.78 -8.00
C THR A 100 1.84 17.26 -7.96
N PHE A 101 1.25 17.36 -6.78
CA PHE A 101 -0.12 17.84 -6.59
C PHE A 101 -0.21 19.37 -6.39
N ILE A 102 0.92 20.08 -6.45
CA ILE A 102 1.01 21.54 -6.26
C ILE A 102 0.38 21.96 -4.91
N GLN A 103 0.69 21.25 -3.86
CA GLN A 103 0.21 21.46 -2.50
C GLN A 103 1.35 21.26 -1.50
N ASP A 104 2.07 22.35 -1.18
CA ASP A 104 3.26 22.29 -0.30
C ASP A 104 2.96 21.72 1.08
N ARG A 105 1.73 21.89 1.56
CA ARG A 105 1.23 21.41 2.86
C ARG A 105 0.24 20.24 2.72
N LEU A 106 0.27 19.48 1.63
CA LEU A 106 -0.58 18.29 1.49
C LEU A 106 -0.40 17.36 2.69
N PRO A 107 -1.47 17.14 3.49
CA PRO A 107 -1.39 16.30 4.68
C PRO A 107 -1.06 14.84 4.34
N PHE A 108 -0.10 14.26 5.06
CA PHE A 108 0.19 12.83 5.01
C PHE A 108 -0.15 12.16 6.34
N VAL A 109 -1.00 11.16 6.31
CA VAL A 109 -1.24 10.30 7.48
C VAL A 109 -0.76 8.90 7.13
N TYR A 110 0.21 8.40 7.87
CA TYR A 110 0.80 7.12 7.57
C TYR A 110 0.71 6.13 8.72
N VAL A 111 0.86 4.86 8.38
CA VAL A 111 0.76 3.74 9.31
C VAL A 111 2.15 3.26 9.68
N GLN A 112 2.46 3.27 10.98
CA GLN A 112 3.59 2.52 11.49
C GLN A 112 3.31 1.03 11.33
N LEU A 113 4.26 0.28 10.79
CA LEU A 113 4.12 -1.15 10.60
C LEU A 113 3.78 -1.87 11.91
N PRO A 114 2.91 -2.89 11.87
CA PRO A 114 2.63 -3.76 13.02
C PRO A 114 3.88 -4.56 13.40
N ASN A 115 3.80 -5.27 14.53
CA ASN A 115 4.77 -6.31 14.80
C ASN A 115 4.60 -7.43 13.77
N TYR A 116 5.71 -7.96 13.30
CA TYR A 116 5.71 -9.09 12.37
C TYR A 116 7.01 -9.87 12.50
N MET A 117 6.90 -11.17 12.39
CA MET A 117 7.99 -12.11 12.27
C MET A 117 7.69 -13.07 11.12
N ASP A 118 8.61 -13.18 10.19
CA ASP A 118 8.44 -14.12 9.09
C ASP A 118 8.46 -15.57 9.61
N PRO A 119 7.34 -16.30 9.51
CA PRO A 119 7.24 -17.66 10.04
C PRO A 119 8.10 -18.67 9.28
N LEU A 120 8.71 -18.29 8.17
CA LEU A 120 9.61 -19.14 7.39
C LEU A 120 11.06 -19.07 7.86
N LEU A 121 11.40 -18.14 8.76
CA LEU A 121 12.74 -18.03 9.35
C LEU A 121 12.88 -19.04 10.48
N ASP A 122 13.83 -19.96 10.33
CA ASP A 122 14.13 -21.01 11.30
C ASP A 122 15.54 -20.90 11.91
N ASN A 123 16.38 -20.05 11.35
CA ASN A 123 17.72 -19.77 11.82
C ASN A 123 17.75 -18.60 12.80
N ALA A 124 18.28 -18.79 14.00
CA ALA A 124 18.29 -17.76 15.05
C ALA A 124 18.97 -16.44 14.61
N ASN A 125 20.05 -16.50 13.84
CA ASN A 125 20.73 -15.30 13.36
C ASN A 125 19.88 -14.54 12.32
N GLU A 126 19.15 -15.24 11.46
CA GLU A 126 18.24 -14.64 10.49
C GLU A 126 17.04 -13.99 11.19
N VAL A 127 16.49 -14.65 12.20
CA VAL A 127 15.41 -14.13 13.05
C VAL A 127 15.85 -12.84 13.77
N GLU A 128 17.03 -12.84 14.36
CA GLU A 128 17.57 -11.65 15.04
C GLU A 128 17.82 -10.50 14.06
N LEU A 129 18.44 -10.79 12.93
CA LEU A 129 18.68 -9.78 11.88
C LEU A 129 17.37 -9.21 11.35
N PHE A 130 16.39 -10.06 11.06
CA PHE A 130 15.08 -9.63 10.59
C PHE A 130 14.38 -8.73 11.62
N SER A 131 14.32 -9.17 12.87
CA SER A 131 13.71 -8.42 13.98
C SER A 131 14.35 -7.05 14.15
N SER A 132 15.69 -6.99 14.13
CA SER A 132 16.42 -5.73 14.27
C SER A 132 16.11 -4.75 13.13
N LYS A 133 16.06 -5.22 11.90
CA LYS A 133 15.73 -4.43 10.72
C LYS A 133 14.27 -3.96 10.72
N TRP A 134 13.35 -4.84 11.13
CA TRP A 134 11.92 -4.49 11.26
C TRP A 134 11.73 -3.40 12.30
N LYS A 135 12.34 -3.57 13.46
CA LYS A 135 12.31 -2.58 14.53
C LYS A 135 12.93 -1.24 14.10
N MET A 136 14.07 -1.29 13.42
CA MET A 136 14.71 -0.10 12.87
C MET A 136 13.74 0.66 11.95
N LEU A 137 13.02 -0.02 11.07
CA LEU A 137 12.06 0.62 10.17
C LEU A 137 10.90 1.26 10.93
N GLN A 138 10.35 0.58 11.94
CA GLN A 138 9.31 1.16 12.81
C GLN A 138 9.79 2.42 13.55
N ASP A 139 11.04 2.43 14.00
CA ASP A 139 11.62 3.59 14.70
C ASP A 139 11.90 4.75 13.72
N ILE A 140 12.35 4.46 12.50
CA ILE A 140 12.50 5.45 11.45
C ILE A 140 11.13 6.07 11.08
N GLN A 141 10.07 5.25 11.00
CA GLN A 141 8.73 5.78 10.78
C GLN A 141 8.32 6.80 11.85
N LYS A 142 8.72 6.60 13.12
CA LYS A 142 8.49 7.59 14.19
C LYS A 142 9.31 8.86 14.01
N GLN A 143 10.58 8.74 13.63
CA GLN A 143 11.47 9.88 13.43
C GLN A 143 10.98 10.85 12.35
N VAL A 144 10.33 10.34 11.31
CA VAL A 144 9.77 11.18 10.23
C VAL A 144 8.75 12.20 10.76
N LEU A 145 8.05 11.92 11.88
CA LEU A 145 7.15 12.90 12.52
C LEU A 145 7.86 14.16 13.02
N GLU A 146 9.13 14.04 13.38
CA GLU A 146 9.93 15.12 13.93
C GLU A 146 10.63 15.95 12.84
N GLU A 147 10.69 15.41 11.61
CA GLU A 147 11.49 15.97 10.52
C GLU A 147 10.64 16.56 9.37
N ILE A 148 9.35 16.25 9.32
CA ILE A 148 8.45 16.71 8.26
C ILE A 148 7.17 17.29 8.88
N ASP A 149 6.82 18.51 8.48
CA ASP A 149 5.56 19.14 8.87
C ASP A 149 4.36 18.55 8.11
N ASP A 150 3.17 18.78 8.63
CA ASP A 150 1.89 18.34 8.04
C ASP A 150 1.82 16.83 7.82
N VAL A 151 2.39 16.08 8.76
CA VAL A 151 2.29 14.62 8.80
C VAL A 151 1.72 14.14 10.13
N ALA A 152 1.06 13.00 10.10
CA ALA A 152 0.64 12.27 11.30
C ALA A 152 0.88 10.79 11.10
N MET A 153 1.14 10.08 12.18
CA MET A 153 1.32 8.63 12.18
C MET A 153 0.33 7.96 13.11
N ILE A 154 -0.19 6.82 12.69
CA ILE A 154 -0.91 5.89 13.56
C ILE A 154 -0.06 4.65 13.81
N SER A 155 -0.09 4.12 15.03
CA SER A 155 0.51 2.81 15.32
C SER A 155 -0.49 1.69 15.08
N THR A 156 0.02 0.53 14.65
CA THR A 156 -0.74 -0.71 14.47
C THR A 156 -0.10 -1.89 15.20
N THR A 157 0.85 -1.63 16.08
CA THR A 157 1.57 -2.66 16.84
C THR A 157 0.67 -3.49 17.77
N ASP A 158 -0.46 -2.94 18.19
CA ASP A 158 -1.46 -3.57 19.06
C ASP A 158 -2.61 -4.24 18.32
N ILE A 159 -2.73 -4.05 17.02
CA ILE A 159 -3.80 -4.62 16.19
C ILE A 159 -3.29 -5.47 15.02
N GLY A 160 -1.97 -5.64 14.93
CA GLY A 160 -1.32 -6.55 14.00
C GLY A 160 -1.44 -8.01 14.44
N GLN A 161 -0.87 -8.89 13.65
CA GLN A 161 -0.73 -10.33 13.92
C GLN A 161 0.73 -10.68 13.65
N ASP A 162 1.43 -11.18 14.66
CA ASP A 162 2.90 -11.35 14.61
C ASP A 162 3.39 -12.27 13.48
N ASN A 163 2.54 -13.17 13.02
CA ASN A 163 2.85 -14.13 11.94
C ASN A 163 2.13 -13.83 10.61
N GLU A 164 1.47 -12.66 10.49
CA GLU A 164 0.71 -12.28 9.30
C GLU A 164 1.20 -10.94 8.74
N LEU A 165 1.85 -11.00 7.59
CA LEU A 165 2.35 -9.81 6.89
C LEU A 165 1.22 -8.84 6.47
N HIS A 166 0.01 -9.38 6.24
CA HIS A 166 -1.17 -8.63 5.83
C HIS A 166 -2.30 -8.73 6.89
N PRO A 167 -2.15 -8.08 8.06
CA PRO A 167 -3.12 -8.18 9.15
C PRO A 167 -4.55 -7.89 8.71
N GLN A 168 -5.50 -8.66 9.19
CA GLN A 168 -6.90 -8.61 8.73
C GLN A 168 -7.67 -7.41 9.30
N ASN A 169 -7.25 -6.84 10.43
CA ASN A 169 -7.96 -5.74 11.09
C ASN A 169 -7.77 -4.39 10.40
N LYS A 170 -8.23 -4.26 9.17
CA LYS A 170 -8.17 -2.99 8.41
C LYS A 170 -9.22 -1.97 8.87
N LYS A 171 -10.28 -2.42 9.56
CA LYS A 171 -11.32 -1.52 10.09
C LYS A 171 -10.77 -0.55 11.13
N ASP A 172 -9.99 -1.03 12.08
CA ASP A 172 -9.43 -0.16 13.11
C ASP A 172 -8.27 0.69 12.59
N VAL A 173 -7.50 0.17 11.63
CA VAL A 173 -6.55 1.01 10.86
C VAL A 173 -7.26 2.20 10.23
N GLY A 174 -8.35 1.96 9.50
CA GLY A 174 -9.13 3.02 8.85
C GLY A 174 -9.70 4.05 9.84
N LYS A 175 -10.22 3.61 11.00
CA LYS A 175 -10.70 4.51 12.06
C LYS A 175 -9.57 5.38 12.63
N ARG A 176 -8.41 4.79 12.92
CA ARG A 176 -7.24 5.51 13.44
C ARG A 176 -6.74 6.55 12.43
N LEU A 177 -6.66 6.18 11.15
CA LEU A 177 -6.29 7.09 10.07
C LEU A 177 -7.27 8.29 9.98
N ALA A 178 -8.59 8.03 10.06
CA ALA A 178 -9.61 9.08 10.02
C ALA A 178 -9.46 10.05 11.19
N VAL A 179 -9.26 9.55 12.40
CA VAL A 179 -9.05 10.38 13.60
C VAL A 179 -7.77 11.20 13.48
N ALA A 180 -6.67 10.58 13.04
CA ALA A 180 -5.39 11.28 12.89
C ALA A 180 -5.48 12.37 11.81
N PHE A 181 -6.14 12.09 10.69
CA PHE A 181 -6.38 13.08 9.64
C PHE A 181 -7.23 14.26 10.14
N SER A 182 -8.33 13.98 10.85
CA SER A 182 -9.20 15.04 11.39
C SER A 182 -8.43 15.95 12.34
N LYS A 183 -7.62 15.40 13.23
CA LYS A 183 -6.78 16.18 14.14
C LYS A 183 -5.77 17.04 13.38
N LEU A 184 -5.09 16.47 12.38
CA LEU A 184 -4.09 17.19 11.60
C LEU A 184 -4.68 18.40 10.87
N VAL A 185 -5.88 18.24 10.28
CA VAL A 185 -6.53 19.29 9.49
C VAL A 185 -7.25 20.32 10.38
N LEU A 186 -7.82 19.92 11.54
CA LEU A 186 -8.54 20.83 12.44
C LEU A 186 -7.60 21.75 13.20
N VAL A 187 -6.46 21.24 13.65
CA VAL A 187 -5.42 22.07 14.32
C VAL A 187 -4.94 23.20 13.40
N ASP A 188 -4.83 22.92 12.11
CA ASP A 188 -4.39 23.93 11.12
C ASP A 188 -5.48 25.02 10.87
N LYS A 189 -6.75 24.75 11.19
CA LYS A 189 -7.85 25.72 11.04
C LYS A 189 -8.10 26.55 12.30
N GLY A 190 -7.36 26.33 13.38
CA GLY A 190 -7.53 27.08 14.64
C GLY A 190 -8.87 26.85 15.33
N GLU A 191 -9.56 25.75 15.02
CA GLU A 191 -10.77 25.33 15.73
C GLU A 191 -10.35 24.42 16.90
N GLU A 192 -10.31 24.99 18.13
CA GLU A 192 -10.21 24.26 19.39
C GLU A 192 -11.57 23.70 19.82
#